data_96780889ede6c24e4a8f538a864ec8ba
#
_entry.id   96780889ede6c24e4a8f538a864ec8ba
#
_cell.length_a   1.000
_cell.length_b   1.000
_cell.length_c   1.000
_cell.angle_alpha   90.00
_cell.angle_beta   90.00
_cell.angle_gamma   90.00
#
_symmetry.space_group_name_H-M   'P 1'
#
loop_
_entity.id
_entity.type
_entity.pdbx_description
1 polymer ?
#
loop_
_entity_poly.entity_id
_entity_poly.type
_entity_poly.pdbx_seq_one_letter_code
_entity_poly.pdbx_strand_id
1 'polypeptide(L)'
;MITFPNAKINLGLNIIEKRPDGYHNLETIFYPINLQDALEVTRRENNDKEYTLHISGAPLEGEPEDNLVVKAYKLLKKDYPGLLPVDIHMYKHIPAGAGLGGGSSDAACMIKLLNDKFSLRLSTERMEEYAAKLGADCAFFIRNKPVFATGIGNLFEPVELSLKGYHIILIKPDIFVSTRDAFAEIKPVRPAVSLKEIVKQPIETVSYTHLTLPTI
;
A
#
# COMPACT_ATOMS: atom_id res chain seq x y z
N MET A 1 -6.19 14.30 -14.47
CA MET A 1 -6.96 13.92 -13.25
C MET A 1 -5.98 13.81 -12.11
N ILE A 2 -6.38 14.24 -10.92
CA ILE A 2 -5.56 14.18 -9.70
C ILE A 2 -6.25 13.35 -8.62
N THR A 3 -5.48 12.65 -7.81
CA THR A 3 -5.91 11.91 -6.61
C THR A 3 -4.89 12.07 -5.50
N PHE A 4 -5.25 11.69 -4.28
CA PHE A 4 -4.41 11.82 -3.11
C PHE A 4 -4.23 10.44 -2.46
N PRO A 5 -3.24 9.65 -2.92
CA PRO A 5 -2.92 8.35 -2.34
C PRO A 5 -2.58 8.50 -0.85
N ASN A 6 -3.27 7.76 0.01
CA ASN A 6 -3.06 7.83 1.45
C ASN A 6 -2.19 6.69 1.97
N ALA A 7 -1.56 6.89 3.12
CA ALA A 7 -0.81 5.87 3.83
C ALA A 7 -1.71 4.86 4.55
N LYS A 8 -1.13 3.76 5.01
CA LYS A 8 -1.72 2.83 5.98
C LYS A 8 -0.81 2.66 7.19
N ILE A 9 -1.37 2.19 8.27
CA ILE A 9 -0.65 1.66 9.42
C ILE A 9 -1.06 0.21 9.67
N ASN A 10 -0.22 -0.50 10.40
CA ASN A 10 -0.53 -1.82 10.93
C ASN A 10 -0.96 -1.66 12.41
N LEU A 11 -2.16 -2.05 12.75
CA LEU A 11 -2.60 -2.14 14.13
C LEU A 11 -2.38 -3.57 14.60
N GLY A 12 -1.24 -3.79 15.28
CA GLY A 12 -0.70 -5.11 15.57
C GLY A 12 -0.10 -5.79 14.34
N LEU A 13 0.92 -6.61 14.57
CA LEU A 13 1.54 -7.48 13.56
C LEU A 13 2.10 -8.71 14.24
N ASN A 14 1.55 -9.86 13.94
CA ASN A 14 2.02 -11.15 14.41
C ASN A 14 2.58 -11.95 13.24
N ILE A 15 3.81 -12.41 13.38
CA ILE A 15 4.43 -13.36 12.44
C ILE A 15 4.15 -14.76 12.96
N ILE A 16 3.31 -15.49 12.22
CA ILE A 16 2.72 -16.76 12.69
C ILE A 16 3.58 -17.95 12.32
N GLU A 17 4.14 -17.95 11.10
CA GLU A 17 4.80 -19.11 10.54
C GLU A 17 5.78 -18.70 9.44
N LYS A 18 6.90 -19.38 9.33
CA LYS A 18 7.82 -19.30 8.19
C LYS A 18 7.41 -20.30 7.13
N ARG A 19 7.23 -19.83 5.90
CA ARG A 19 6.80 -20.65 4.75
C ARG A 19 7.99 -21.30 4.05
N PRO A 20 7.78 -22.41 3.33
CA PRO A 20 8.85 -23.03 2.52
C PRO A 20 9.39 -22.14 1.39
N ASP A 21 8.58 -21.18 0.90
CA ASP A 21 8.97 -20.23 -0.14
C ASP A 21 9.83 -19.06 0.40
N GLY A 22 10.16 -19.06 1.70
CA GLY A 22 10.98 -18.06 2.38
C GLY A 22 10.20 -16.86 2.91
N TYR A 23 8.92 -16.73 2.56
CA TYR A 23 8.01 -15.73 3.14
C TYR A 23 7.52 -16.16 4.53
N HIS A 24 6.80 -15.24 5.19
CA HIS A 24 6.17 -15.50 6.48
C HIS A 24 4.66 -15.32 6.38
N ASN A 25 3.92 -16.24 6.99
CA ASN A 25 2.52 -16.01 7.25
C ASN A 25 2.40 -15.05 8.44
N LEU A 26 1.57 -14.02 8.27
CA LEU A 26 1.34 -13.00 9.29
C LEU A 26 -0.16 -12.79 9.52
N GLU A 27 -0.49 -12.10 10.59
CA GLU A 27 -1.77 -11.45 10.78
C GLU A 27 -1.56 -10.01 11.22
N THR A 28 -2.36 -9.10 10.69
CA THR A 28 -2.33 -7.68 11.02
C THR A 28 -3.67 -7.03 10.69
N ILE A 29 -3.93 -5.85 11.26
CA ILE A 29 -5.01 -4.98 10.80
C ILE A 29 -4.39 -3.85 9.98
N PHE A 30 -4.72 -3.76 8.69
CA PHE A 30 -4.40 -2.58 7.90
C PHE A 30 -5.46 -1.51 8.13
N TYR A 31 -5.00 -0.33 8.48
CA TYR A 31 -5.85 0.83 8.71
C TYR A 31 -5.37 2.02 7.86
N PRO A 32 -6.22 2.57 6.97
CA PRO A 32 -5.85 3.74 6.17
C PRO A 32 -5.80 4.99 7.05
N ILE A 33 -4.79 5.83 6.85
CA ILE A 33 -4.61 7.10 7.58
C ILE A 33 -4.50 8.27 6.61
N ASN A 34 -4.80 9.48 7.10
CA ASN A 34 -4.83 10.69 6.28
C ASN A 34 -3.46 11.38 6.20
N LEU A 35 -2.41 10.63 5.87
CA LEU A 35 -1.13 11.12 5.39
C LEU A 35 -1.06 10.79 3.90
N GLN A 36 -0.91 11.79 3.02
CA GLN A 36 -1.19 11.62 1.62
C GLN A 36 -0.06 12.13 0.73
N ASP A 37 0.16 11.43 -0.37
CA ASP A 37 0.85 11.91 -1.56
C ASP A 37 -0.14 12.62 -2.50
N ALA A 38 0.35 13.18 -3.59
CA ALA A 38 -0.51 13.61 -4.69
C ALA A 38 -0.04 12.94 -5.98
N LEU A 39 -1.00 12.46 -6.77
CA LEU A 39 -0.74 11.80 -8.05
C LEU A 39 -1.66 12.41 -9.11
N GLU A 40 -1.06 13.01 -10.13
CA GLU A 40 -1.78 13.51 -11.28
C GLU A 40 -1.37 12.75 -12.53
N VAL A 41 -2.36 12.45 -13.37
CA VAL A 41 -2.16 11.86 -14.70
C VAL A 41 -2.84 12.72 -15.74
N THR A 42 -2.07 13.20 -16.69
CA THR A 42 -2.56 13.92 -17.86
C THR A 42 -2.31 13.11 -19.13
N ARG A 43 -3.11 13.38 -20.18
CA ARG A 43 -2.84 12.80 -21.49
C ARG A 43 -1.66 13.53 -22.08
N ARG A 44 -0.71 12.76 -22.60
CA ARG A 44 0.43 13.30 -23.35
C ARG A 44 0.00 13.59 -24.78
N GLU A 45 0.34 14.76 -25.28
CA GLU A 45 0.00 15.16 -26.65
C GLU A 45 1.01 14.59 -27.65
N ASN A 46 2.29 14.50 -27.27
CA ASN A 46 3.35 13.95 -28.11
C ASN A 46 3.47 12.43 -27.90
N ASN A 47 3.51 11.67 -28.96
CA ASN A 47 3.62 10.20 -28.95
C ASN A 47 5.07 9.69 -29.03
N ASP A 48 6.04 10.52 -28.69
CA ASP A 48 7.48 10.15 -28.71
C ASP A 48 7.85 9.16 -27.60
N LYS A 49 7.09 9.17 -26.49
CA LYS A 49 7.25 8.25 -25.36
C LYS A 49 5.88 7.81 -24.85
N GLU A 50 5.80 6.61 -24.32
CA GLU A 50 4.56 6.09 -23.73
C GLU A 50 4.18 6.81 -22.42
N TYR A 51 5.18 7.27 -21.67
CA TYR A 51 4.96 8.03 -20.44
C TYR A 51 6.14 8.96 -20.15
N THR A 52 5.86 9.97 -19.30
CA THR A 52 6.88 10.68 -18.52
C THR A 52 6.54 10.55 -17.05
N LEU A 53 7.55 10.63 -16.19
CA LEU A 53 7.40 10.62 -14.75
C LEU A 53 8.14 11.81 -14.14
N HIS A 54 7.40 12.66 -13.44
CA HIS A 54 7.93 13.80 -12.70
C HIS A 54 7.64 13.61 -11.22
N ILE A 55 8.69 13.54 -10.41
CA ILE A 55 8.59 13.36 -8.96
C ILE A 55 9.10 14.61 -8.28
N SER A 56 8.36 15.07 -7.27
CA SER A 56 8.72 16.18 -6.39
C SER A 56 8.40 15.81 -4.93
N GLY A 57 8.84 16.64 -3.96
CA GLY A 57 8.69 16.35 -2.53
C GLY A 57 9.82 15.48 -1.99
N ALA A 58 9.50 14.46 -1.19
CA ALA A 58 10.48 13.55 -0.62
C ALA A 58 11.23 12.77 -1.72
N PRO A 59 12.56 12.63 -1.62
CA PRO A 59 13.34 11.92 -2.63
C PRO A 59 12.95 10.44 -2.69
N LEU A 60 12.92 9.91 -3.90
CA LEU A 60 12.81 8.47 -4.16
C LEU A 60 14.08 8.02 -4.86
N GLU A 61 14.63 6.92 -4.38
CA GLU A 61 15.75 6.24 -5.03
C GLU A 61 15.24 5.26 -6.10
N GLY A 62 16.09 4.96 -7.09
CA GLY A 62 15.81 3.99 -8.14
C GLY A 62 15.47 4.60 -9.49
N GLU A 63 15.39 3.74 -10.50
CA GLU A 63 15.05 4.13 -11.86
C GLU A 63 13.55 4.38 -12.02
N PRO A 64 13.13 5.28 -12.93
CA PRO A 64 11.70 5.54 -13.19
C PRO A 64 10.90 4.27 -13.50
N GLU A 65 11.52 3.31 -14.20
CA GLU A 65 10.93 2.03 -14.58
C GLU A 65 10.60 1.15 -13.38
N ASP A 66 11.28 1.32 -12.26
CA ASP A 66 11.05 0.57 -11.03
C ASP A 66 9.92 1.15 -10.18
N ASN A 67 9.51 2.37 -10.49
CA ASN A 67 8.41 3.01 -9.79
C ASN A 67 7.08 2.27 -10.04
N LEU A 68 6.35 1.98 -8.96
CA LEU A 68 5.11 1.20 -9.02
C LEU A 68 4.01 1.87 -9.83
N VAL A 69 3.97 3.21 -9.94
CA VAL A 69 2.99 3.88 -10.81
C VAL A 69 3.28 3.62 -12.29
N VAL A 70 4.56 3.57 -12.67
CA VAL A 70 4.99 3.21 -14.03
C VAL A 70 4.68 1.75 -14.31
N LYS A 71 4.98 0.86 -13.37
CA LYS A 71 4.63 -0.57 -13.48
C LYS A 71 3.12 -0.77 -13.63
N ALA A 72 2.31 0.00 -12.89
CA ALA A 72 0.85 -0.02 -13.01
C ALA A 72 0.38 0.41 -14.41
N TYR A 73 0.94 1.50 -14.95
CA TYR A 73 0.64 1.94 -16.31
C TYR A 73 1.01 0.87 -17.34
N LYS A 74 2.24 0.36 -17.30
CA LYS A 74 2.73 -0.68 -18.23
C LYS A 74 1.89 -1.95 -18.15
N LEU A 75 1.48 -2.35 -16.95
CA LEU A 75 0.65 -3.53 -16.73
C LEU A 75 -0.73 -3.39 -17.40
N LEU A 76 -1.38 -2.23 -17.23
CA LEU A 76 -2.67 -1.95 -17.90
C LEU A 76 -2.48 -1.76 -19.41
N LYS A 77 -1.42 -1.09 -19.85
CA LYS A 77 -1.13 -0.90 -21.28
C LYS A 77 -1.00 -2.21 -22.03
N LYS A 78 -0.43 -3.24 -21.39
CA LYS A 78 -0.32 -4.58 -21.98
C LYS A 78 -1.68 -5.20 -22.34
N ASP A 79 -2.66 -5.06 -21.43
CA ASP A 79 -4.00 -5.62 -21.61
C ASP A 79 -4.94 -4.67 -22.38
N TYR A 80 -4.62 -3.36 -22.38
CA TYR A 80 -5.36 -2.29 -23.05
C TYR A 80 -4.43 -1.53 -24.01
N PRO A 81 -4.04 -2.08 -25.17
CA PRO A 81 -3.09 -1.44 -26.10
C PRO A 81 -3.53 -0.05 -26.59
N GLY A 82 -4.83 0.23 -26.58
CA GLY A 82 -5.42 1.52 -26.89
C GLY A 82 -5.24 2.60 -25.83
N LEU A 83 -4.65 2.26 -24.66
CA LEU A 83 -4.36 3.24 -23.61
C LEU A 83 -3.34 4.26 -24.14
N LEU A 84 -3.71 5.55 -24.04
CA LEU A 84 -2.89 6.62 -24.61
C LEU A 84 -1.67 6.93 -23.75
N PRO A 85 -0.62 7.54 -24.34
CA PRO A 85 0.52 8.04 -23.59
C PRO A 85 0.10 9.04 -22.51
N VAL A 86 0.84 9.02 -21.39
CA VAL A 86 0.52 9.85 -20.21
C VAL A 86 1.74 10.58 -19.66
N ASP A 87 1.49 11.78 -19.12
CA ASP A 87 2.41 12.46 -18.22
C ASP A 87 1.94 12.23 -16.78
N ILE A 88 2.85 11.74 -15.95
CA ILE A 88 2.61 11.37 -14.56
C ILE A 88 3.36 12.36 -13.68
N HIS A 89 2.63 13.05 -12.80
CA HIS A 89 3.20 13.95 -11.82
C HIS A 89 2.90 13.43 -10.42
N MET A 90 3.96 13.25 -9.63
CA MET A 90 3.89 12.79 -8.25
C MET A 90 4.48 13.83 -7.30
N TYR A 91 3.76 14.11 -6.23
CA TYR A 91 4.31 14.81 -5.07
C TYR A 91 4.38 13.83 -3.90
N LYS A 92 5.60 13.50 -3.49
CA LYS A 92 5.83 12.56 -2.39
C LYS A 92 5.90 13.27 -1.06
N HIS A 93 5.01 12.88 -0.17
CA HIS A 93 4.96 13.33 1.22
C HIS A 93 5.07 12.15 2.19
N ILE A 94 4.55 10.97 1.80
CA ILE A 94 4.66 9.74 2.58
C ILE A 94 6.13 9.25 2.50
N PRO A 95 6.83 9.12 3.64
CA PRO A 95 8.21 8.66 3.64
C PRO A 95 8.37 7.28 3.01
N ALA A 96 9.36 7.12 2.13
CA ALA A 96 9.70 5.84 1.54
C ALA A 96 10.33 4.90 2.59
N GLY A 97 10.11 3.61 2.46
CA GLY A 97 10.70 2.58 3.35
C GLY A 97 10.22 2.64 4.81
N ALA A 98 9.13 3.34 5.11
CA ALA A 98 8.60 3.52 6.46
C ALA A 98 7.47 2.54 6.84
N GLY A 99 7.22 1.49 6.03
CA GLY A 99 6.12 0.56 6.28
C GLY A 99 4.71 1.15 6.10
N LEU A 100 4.61 2.39 5.62
CA LEU A 100 3.35 3.14 5.47
C LEU A 100 2.60 2.83 4.16
N GLY A 101 3.15 2.02 3.28
CA GLY A 101 2.51 1.58 2.04
C GLY A 101 2.36 2.67 0.97
N GLY A 102 3.11 3.79 1.04
CA GLY A 102 2.97 4.92 0.12
C GLY A 102 3.07 4.51 -1.35
N GLY A 103 4.13 3.81 -1.77
CA GLY A 103 4.30 3.36 -3.15
C GLY A 103 3.20 2.39 -3.60
N SER A 104 2.70 1.53 -2.71
CA SER A 104 1.58 0.63 -3.00
C SER A 104 0.26 1.39 -3.18
N SER A 105 0.07 2.44 -2.39
CA SER A 105 -1.07 3.35 -2.52
C SER A 105 -1.03 4.12 -3.83
N ASP A 106 0.15 4.66 -4.20
CA ASP A 106 0.36 5.35 -5.47
C ASP A 106 -0.01 4.44 -6.65
N ALA A 107 0.46 3.18 -6.63
CA ALA A 107 0.17 2.20 -7.66
C ALA A 107 -1.32 1.87 -7.77
N ALA A 108 -2.00 1.64 -6.66
CA ALA A 108 -3.44 1.38 -6.62
C ALA A 108 -4.23 2.59 -7.14
N CYS A 109 -3.85 3.79 -6.72
CA CYS A 109 -4.46 5.03 -7.21
C CYS A 109 -4.18 5.24 -8.70
N MET A 110 -3.00 4.88 -9.21
CA MET A 110 -2.71 4.90 -10.65
C MET A 110 -3.66 4.01 -11.44
N ILE A 111 -3.92 2.79 -10.97
CA ILE A 111 -4.89 1.89 -11.61
C ILE A 111 -6.28 2.53 -11.67
N LYS A 112 -6.76 3.10 -10.55
CA LYS A 112 -8.05 3.81 -10.48
C LYS A 112 -8.09 5.00 -11.44
N LEU A 113 -7.06 5.86 -11.42
CA LEU A 113 -6.97 7.02 -12.30
C LEU A 113 -7.02 6.64 -13.77
N LEU A 114 -6.29 5.60 -14.17
CA LEU A 114 -6.30 5.12 -15.55
C LEU A 114 -7.65 4.51 -15.92
N ASN A 115 -8.27 3.75 -15.01
CA ASN A 115 -9.60 3.21 -15.21
C ASN A 115 -10.62 4.31 -15.50
N ASP A 116 -10.62 5.35 -14.68
CA ASP A 116 -11.58 6.45 -14.80
C ASP A 116 -11.27 7.34 -16.00
N LYS A 117 -10.00 7.74 -16.16
CA LYS A 117 -9.56 8.65 -17.23
C LYS A 117 -9.81 8.08 -18.62
N PHE A 118 -9.59 6.79 -18.81
CA PHE A 118 -9.72 6.11 -20.10
C PHE A 118 -10.97 5.23 -20.19
N SER A 119 -11.85 5.28 -19.19
CA SER A 119 -13.13 4.54 -19.17
C SER A 119 -12.95 3.04 -19.44
N LEU A 120 -11.94 2.42 -18.78
CA LEU A 120 -11.60 1.00 -18.98
C LEU A 120 -12.68 0.07 -18.43
N ARG A 121 -13.58 0.56 -17.58
CA ARG A 121 -14.70 -0.17 -16.98
C ARG A 121 -14.26 -1.40 -16.17
N LEU A 122 -13.09 -1.29 -15.49
CA LEU A 122 -12.65 -2.33 -14.59
C LEU A 122 -13.54 -2.39 -13.35
N SER A 123 -13.96 -3.59 -12.96
CA SER A 123 -14.59 -3.79 -11.66
C SER A 123 -13.56 -3.62 -10.53
N THR A 124 -14.05 -3.47 -9.31
CA THR A 124 -13.18 -3.38 -8.11
C THR A 124 -12.30 -4.62 -7.99
N GLU A 125 -12.87 -5.81 -8.20
CA GLU A 125 -12.17 -7.09 -8.13
C GLU A 125 -11.07 -7.17 -9.21
N ARG A 126 -11.35 -6.68 -10.41
CA ARG A 126 -10.36 -6.66 -11.49
C ARG A 126 -9.22 -5.69 -11.20
N MET A 127 -9.51 -4.54 -10.59
CA MET A 127 -8.48 -3.61 -10.13
C MET A 127 -7.62 -4.22 -9.00
N GLU A 128 -8.24 -4.97 -8.07
CA GLU A 128 -7.51 -5.72 -7.03
C GLU A 128 -6.57 -6.76 -7.61
N GLU A 129 -7.00 -7.50 -8.66
CA GLU A 129 -6.13 -8.46 -9.36
C GLU A 129 -4.92 -7.79 -10.02
N TYR A 130 -5.08 -6.61 -10.62
CA TYR A 130 -3.97 -5.84 -11.16
C TYR A 130 -3.03 -5.35 -10.05
N ALA A 131 -3.60 -4.81 -8.99
CA ALA A 131 -2.85 -4.30 -7.86
C ALA A 131 -2.03 -5.40 -7.17
N ALA A 132 -2.59 -6.60 -6.98
CA ALA A 132 -1.90 -7.75 -6.38
C ALA A 132 -0.66 -8.20 -7.18
N LYS A 133 -0.61 -7.95 -8.49
CA LYS A 133 0.57 -8.23 -9.33
C LYS A 133 1.71 -7.24 -9.10
N LEU A 134 1.43 -6.08 -8.53
CA LEU A 134 2.41 -5.02 -8.28
C LEU A 134 3.05 -5.12 -6.89
N GLY A 135 2.32 -5.64 -5.91
CA GLY A 135 2.80 -5.83 -4.56
C GLY A 135 1.70 -6.32 -3.61
N ALA A 136 2.11 -6.95 -2.50
CA ALA A 136 1.19 -7.55 -1.54
C ALA A 136 0.18 -6.54 -0.95
N ASP A 137 0.66 -5.33 -0.61
CA ASP A 137 -0.18 -4.28 -0.01
C ASP A 137 -1.01 -3.49 -1.04
N CYS A 138 -0.71 -3.61 -2.37
CA CYS A 138 -1.35 -2.75 -3.36
C CYS A 138 -2.87 -2.98 -3.45
N ALA A 139 -3.31 -4.23 -3.36
CA ALA A 139 -4.73 -4.57 -3.45
C ALA A 139 -5.56 -3.99 -2.30
N PHE A 140 -4.97 -3.82 -1.11
CA PHE A 140 -5.61 -3.16 0.03
C PHE A 140 -6.11 -1.75 -0.33
N PHE A 141 -5.29 -0.97 -1.04
CA PHE A 141 -5.60 0.43 -1.38
C PHE A 141 -6.67 0.59 -2.48
N ILE A 142 -7.08 -0.50 -3.12
CA ILE A 142 -8.21 -0.45 -4.07
C ILE A 142 -9.49 -0.15 -3.29
N ARG A 143 -9.83 -0.91 -2.26
CA ARG A 143 -10.99 -0.65 -1.38
C ARG A 143 -10.70 0.39 -0.31
N ASN A 144 -9.47 0.44 0.17
CA ASN A 144 -8.97 1.45 1.10
C ASN A 144 -9.83 1.56 2.38
N LYS A 145 -10.14 0.43 2.98
CA LYS A 145 -10.94 0.31 4.22
C LYS A 145 -10.20 -0.57 5.21
N PRO A 146 -10.48 -0.45 6.53
CA PRO A 146 -9.86 -1.33 7.52
C PRO A 146 -10.11 -2.80 7.19
N VAL A 147 -9.05 -3.62 7.26
CA VAL A 147 -9.12 -5.05 6.99
C VAL A 147 -8.23 -5.82 7.96
N PHE A 148 -8.64 -7.03 8.32
CA PHE A 148 -7.77 -8.06 8.84
C PHE A 148 -7.04 -8.72 7.68
N ALA A 149 -5.73 -8.63 7.68
CA ALA A 149 -4.86 -9.16 6.63
C ALA A 149 -4.12 -10.39 7.13
N THR A 150 -4.09 -11.44 6.31
CA THR A 150 -3.40 -12.71 6.56
C THR A 150 -2.56 -13.13 5.34
N GLY A 151 -2.01 -14.36 5.38
CA GLY A 151 -1.07 -14.84 4.38
C GLY A 151 0.23 -14.05 4.49
N ILE A 152 0.73 -13.53 3.38
CA ILE A 152 1.89 -12.62 3.34
C ILE A 152 1.46 -11.13 3.44
N GLY A 153 0.25 -10.85 3.95
CA GLY A 153 -0.38 -9.53 3.95
C GLY A 153 -1.28 -9.28 2.73
N ASN A 154 -1.72 -10.31 2.05
CA ASN A 154 -2.43 -10.26 0.78
C ASN A 154 -3.83 -10.87 0.78
N LEU A 155 -4.27 -11.46 1.89
CA LEU A 155 -5.62 -12.00 2.07
C LEU A 155 -6.37 -11.09 3.03
N PHE A 156 -7.47 -10.49 2.58
CA PHE A 156 -8.17 -9.44 3.31
C PHE A 156 -9.57 -9.86 3.72
N GLU A 157 -9.88 -9.67 5.00
CA GLU A 157 -11.23 -9.76 5.55
C GLU A 157 -11.63 -8.38 6.09
N PRO A 158 -12.78 -7.82 5.71
CA PRO A 158 -13.24 -6.54 6.23
C PRO A 158 -13.38 -6.57 7.75
N VAL A 159 -13.02 -5.49 8.42
CA VAL A 159 -13.26 -5.30 9.87
C VAL A 159 -13.95 -3.97 10.12
N GLU A 160 -14.86 -3.96 11.07
CA GLU A 160 -15.51 -2.74 11.53
C GLU A 160 -14.64 -2.10 12.62
N LEU A 161 -13.79 -1.17 12.22
CA LEU A 161 -12.90 -0.44 13.11
C LEU A 161 -12.89 1.03 12.72
N SER A 162 -13.03 1.91 13.69
CA SER A 162 -12.93 3.36 13.49
C SER A 162 -12.06 3.99 14.57
N LEU A 163 -11.01 4.69 14.13
CA LEU A 163 -10.17 5.54 14.98
C LEU A 163 -10.65 7.01 14.96
N LYS A 164 -11.90 7.26 14.54
CA LYS A 164 -12.47 8.60 14.55
C LYS A 164 -12.49 9.16 15.99
N GLY A 165 -11.93 10.36 16.18
CA GLY A 165 -11.80 10.98 17.50
C GLY A 165 -10.45 10.72 18.19
N TYR A 166 -9.63 9.84 17.64
CA TYR A 166 -8.26 9.61 18.12
C TYR A 166 -7.25 10.39 17.28
N HIS A 167 -6.15 10.78 17.89
CA HIS A 167 -5.00 11.39 17.21
C HIS A 167 -3.89 10.36 17.05
N ILE A 168 -3.30 10.28 15.84
CA ILE A 168 -2.19 9.40 15.54
C ILE A 168 -0.94 10.26 15.37
N ILE A 169 0.11 9.96 16.12
CA ILE A 169 1.43 10.57 16.00
C ILE A 169 2.36 9.53 15.38
N LEU A 170 2.92 9.84 14.21
CA LEU A 170 3.90 9.00 13.53
C LEU A 170 5.31 9.54 13.83
N ILE A 171 6.16 8.70 14.39
CA ILE A 171 7.56 9.01 14.64
C ILE A 171 8.39 8.08 13.74
N LYS A 172 9.08 8.66 12.76
CA LYS A 172 10.04 7.96 11.90
C LYS A 172 11.45 8.47 12.20
N PRO A 173 12.28 7.68 12.89
CA PRO A 173 13.70 8.02 13.04
C PRO A 173 14.43 7.87 11.69
N ASP A 174 15.59 8.53 11.53
CA ASP A 174 16.43 8.46 10.33
C ASP A 174 17.29 7.19 10.33
N ILE A 175 16.65 6.06 10.60
CA ILE A 175 17.26 4.73 10.57
C ILE A 175 16.56 3.93 9.48
N PHE A 176 17.34 3.40 8.55
CA PHE A 176 16.83 2.48 7.53
C PHE A 176 16.96 1.04 8.04
N VAL A 177 15.84 0.31 8.01
CA VAL A 177 15.81 -1.14 8.25
C VAL A 177 15.16 -1.80 7.05
N SER A 178 15.88 -2.72 6.39
CA SER A 178 15.27 -3.45 5.29
C SER A 178 14.21 -4.43 5.80
N THR A 179 13.13 -4.59 5.08
CA THR A 179 12.08 -5.60 5.37
C THR A 179 12.70 -6.99 5.50
N ARG A 180 13.64 -7.32 4.62
CA ARG A 180 14.34 -8.60 4.61
C ARG A 180 15.08 -8.87 5.94
N ASP A 181 15.82 -7.88 6.42
CA ASP A 181 16.62 -8.02 7.64
C ASP A 181 15.72 -8.06 8.87
N ALA A 182 14.67 -7.24 8.89
CA ALA A 182 13.67 -7.26 9.95
C ALA A 182 13.00 -8.63 10.10
N PHE A 183 12.69 -9.32 8.99
CA PHE A 183 12.09 -10.66 9.04
C PHE A 183 13.11 -11.80 9.23
N ALA A 184 14.41 -11.59 8.97
CA ALA A 184 15.42 -12.65 9.03
C ALA A 184 15.62 -13.22 10.44
N GLU A 185 15.51 -12.38 11.47
CA GLU A 185 15.76 -12.74 12.86
C GLU A 185 14.48 -13.08 13.65
N ILE A 186 13.30 -12.94 13.02
CA ILE A 186 12.03 -13.20 13.71
C ILE A 186 11.85 -14.70 13.92
N LYS A 187 11.56 -15.07 15.16
CA LYS A 187 11.05 -16.40 15.51
C LYS A 187 9.53 -16.35 15.48
N PRO A 188 8.90 -16.98 14.48
CA PRO A 188 7.45 -16.98 14.37
C PRO A 188 6.80 -17.58 15.62
N VAL A 189 5.77 -16.89 16.14
CA VAL A 189 5.00 -17.37 17.29
C VAL A 189 3.53 -17.14 17.02
N ARG A 190 2.73 -18.20 17.12
CA ARG A 190 1.28 -18.05 17.01
C ARG A 190 0.76 -17.41 18.30
N PRO A 191 0.05 -16.28 18.22
CA PRO A 191 -0.46 -15.59 19.40
C PRO A 191 -1.55 -16.42 20.08
N ALA A 192 -1.69 -16.28 21.40
CA ALA A 192 -2.75 -16.94 22.17
C ALA A 192 -4.16 -16.41 21.77
N VAL A 193 -4.25 -15.14 21.39
CA VAL A 193 -5.48 -14.50 20.89
C VAL A 193 -5.15 -13.81 19.57
N SER A 194 -5.91 -14.11 18.51
CA SER A 194 -5.74 -13.49 17.20
C SER A 194 -6.14 -12.01 17.22
N LEU A 195 -5.45 -11.21 16.40
CA LEU A 195 -5.84 -9.81 16.18
C LEU A 195 -7.28 -9.68 15.66
N LYS A 196 -7.81 -10.70 14.97
CA LYS A 196 -9.19 -10.77 14.53
C LYS A 196 -10.19 -10.76 15.72
N GLU A 197 -9.82 -11.34 16.84
CA GLU A 197 -10.64 -11.32 18.05
C GLU A 197 -10.39 -10.04 18.88
N ILE A 198 -9.15 -9.57 18.91
CA ILE A 198 -8.79 -8.34 19.62
C ILE A 198 -9.51 -7.13 19.04
N VAL A 199 -9.58 -7.03 17.70
CA VAL A 199 -10.20 -5.86 17.02
C VAL A 199 -11.71 -5.70 17.30
N LYS A 200 -12.37 -6.75 17.79
CA LYS A 200 -13.79 -6.72 18.21
C LYS A 200 -13.99 -6.08 19.58
N GLN A 201 -12.93 -5.89 20.34
CA GLN A 201 -12.98 -5.31 21.67
C GLN A 201 -12.98 -3.77 21.59
N PRO A 202 -13.54 -3.07 22.59
CA PRO A 202 -13.43 -1.62 22.67
C PRO A 202 -11.96 -1.20 22.67
N ILE A 203 -11.64 -0.15 21.91
CA ILE A 203 -10.24 0.28 21.71
C ILE A 203 -9.57 0.66 23.03
N GLU A 204 -10.34 1.17 24.00
CA GLU A 204 -9.87 1.54 25.32
C GLU A 204 -9.33 0.35 26.12
N THR A 205 -9.82 -0.86 25.84
CA THR A 205 -9.37 -2.09 26.53
C THR A 205 -8.08 -2.65 25.98
N VAL A 206 -7.68 -2.26 24.77
CA VAL A 206 -6.46 -2.73 24.08
C VAL A 206 -5.39 -1.65 23.91
N SER A 207 -5.64 -0.43 24.38
CA SER A 207 -4.85 0.77 24.08
C SER A 207 -3.49 0.84 24.78
N TYR A 208 -3.17 -0.03 25.72
CA TYR A 208 -1.84 -0.07 26.38
C TYR A 208 -0.87 -1.06 25.75
N THR A 209 -1.29 -1.84 24.77
CA THR A 209 -0.36 -2.64 24.00
C THR A 209 0.44 -1.69 23.12
N HIS A 210 1.73 -1.60 23.37
CA HIS A 210 2.66 -0.83 22.58
C HIS A 210 2.52 -1.25 21.12
N LEU A 211 2.03 -0.34 20.29
CA LEU A 211 2.20 -0.39 18.86
C LEU A 211 3.65 -0.02 18.56
N THR A 212 4.58 -0.86 18.93
CA THR A 212 5.84 -0.91 18.23
C THR A 212 5.51 -1.52 16.88
N LEU A 213 5.19 -0.68 15.90
CA LEU A 213 5.28 -1.10 14.53
C LEU A 213 6.72 -1.59 14.36
N PRO A 214 6.95 -2.86 14.03
CA PRO A 214 8.24 -3.20 13.50
C PRO A 214 8.43 -2.26 12.34
N THR A 215 9.44 -1.43 12.40
CA THR A 215 9.86 -0.59 11.29
C THR A 215 10.34 -1.57 10.23
N ILE A 216 9.44 -1.91 9.35
CA ILE A 216 9.73 -2.72 8.18
C ILE A 216 10.03 -1.78 7.05
#